data_74e1f0fea42449b541b8abcdea84ff43
#
_entry.id   74e1f0fea42449b541b8abcdea84ff43
#
_cell.length_a   1.000
_cell.length_b   1.000
_cell.length_c   1.000
_cell.angle_alpha   90.00
_cell.angle_beta   90.00
_cell.angle_gamma   90.00
#
_symmetry.space_group_name_H-M   'P 1'
#
loop_
_entity.id
_entity.type
_entity.pdbx_description
1 polymer ?
#
loop_
_entity_poly.entity_id
_entity_poly.type
_entity_poly.pdbx_seq_one_letter_code
_entity_poly.pdbx_strand_id
1 'polypeptide(L)'
;IEPMMHNGVALQGGTSHYFGDGFAKAFGITFTDRENRIRNPYQTSWGLSTRSIGAIIMTHGDDNGLILPPTVAPIQVVIIPVAQHKEGVLEEAGEIAATLKANYRVKLDDSEQSTGWKFSQYEMKGVPVRLEIGPRDIEEGNCVLVSRVTREKKIVPIANVEAEVGAMLKQVH
;
A
#
# COMPACT_ATOMS: atom_id res chain seq x y z
N ILE A 1 -17.29 1.64 -14.15
CA ILE A 1 -15.99 0.99 -13.95
C ILE A 1 -16.24 -0.33 -13.23
N GLU A 2 -15.94 -1.43 -13.87
CA GLU A 2 -16.30 -2.77 -13.39
C GLU A 2 -15.09 -3.71 -13.57
N PRO A 3 -14.27 -3.88 -12.51
CA PRO A 3 -13.23 -4.89 -12.54
C PRO A 3 -13.82 -6.31 -12.55
N MET A 4 -13.15 -7.21 -13.29
CA MET A 4 -13.49 -8.62 -13.32
C MET A 4 -12.87 -9.34 -12.13
N MET A 5 -13.68 -10.11 -11.41
CA MET A 5 -13.23 -10.94 -10.29
C MET A 5 -12.76 -12.32 -10.77
N HIS A 6 -12.05 -13.07 -9.94
CA HIS A 6 -11.50 -14.39 -10.26
C HIS A 6 -12.59 -15.42 -10.68
N ASN A 7 -13.81 -15.27 -10.20
CA ASN A 7 -14.94 -16.12 -10.56
C ASN A 7 -15.64 -15.72 -11.88
N GLY A 8 -15.09 -14.74 -12.62
CA GLY A 8 -15.65 -14.27 -13.88
C GLY A 8 -16.84 -13.32 -13.73
N VAL A 9 -17.16 -12.86 -12.51
CA VAL A 9 -18.24 -11.90 -12.25
C VAL A 9 -17.64 -10.49 -12.16
N ALA A 10 -18.26 -9.53 -12.84
CA ALA A 10 -17.86 -8.12 -12.73
C ALA A 10 -18.36 -7.51 -11.42
N LEU A 11 -17.51 -6.77 -10.74
CA LEU A 11 -17.86 -5.99 -9.54
C LEU A 11 -17.97 -4.52 -9.89
N GLN A 12 -19.12 -3.89 -9.63
CA GLN A 12 -19.25 -2.44 -9.81
C GLN A 12 -18.33 -1.69 -8.82
N GLY A 13 -17.22 -1.17 -9.34
CA GLY A 13 -16.23 -0.40 -8.56
C GLY A 13 -16.54 1.07 -8.47
N GLY A 14 -17.08 1.67 -9.54
CA GLY A 14 -17.43 3.09 -9.56
C GLY A 14 -18.24 3.45 -10.77
N THR A 15 -18.84 4.64 -10.75
CA THR A 15 -19.61 5.20 -11.85
C THR A 15 -19.16 6.62 -12.18
N SER A 16 -19.30 6.98 -13.45
CA SER A 16 -19.12 8.35 -13.91
C SER A 16 -20.23 8.68 -14.90
N HIS A 17 -20.91 9.80 -14.69
CA HIS A 17 -22.03 10.24 -15.50
C HIS A 17 -21.76 11.65 -16.06
N TYR A 18 -22.13 11.85 -17.30
CA TYR A 18 -22.23 13.16 -17.92
C TYR A 18 -23.70 13.44 -18.24
N PHE A 19 -24.30 14.40 -17.54
CA PHE A 19 -25.72 14.71 -17.65
C PHE A 19 -26.02 15.86 -18.62
N GLY A 20 -25.00 16.51 -19.17
CA GLY A 20 -25.17 17.71 -19.93
C GLY A 20 -25.87 18.79 -19.10
N ASP A 21 -26.80 19.52 -19.68
CA ASP A 21 -27.62 20.56 -19.02
C ASP A 21 -29.05 20.11 -18.65
N GLY A 22 -29.35 18.81 -18.83
CA GLY A 22 -30.70 18.27 -18.66
C GLY A 22 -31.27 18.50 -17.25
N PHE A 23 -30.53 18.12 -16.21
CA PHE A 23 -30.99 18.35 -14.83
C PHE A 23 -31.00 19.83 -14.46
N ALA A 24 -30.05 20.62 -14.96
CA ALA A 24 -30.06 22.06 -14.72
C ALA A 24 -31.31 22.73 -15.27
N LYS A 25 -31.73 22.32 -16.45
CA LYS A 25 -33.00 22.78 -17.06
C LYS A 25 -34.22 22.35 -16.24
N ALA A 26 -34.28 21.07 -15.85
CA ALA A 26 -35.38 20.51 -15.08
C ALA A 26 -35.57 21.18 -13.71
N PHE A 27 -34.45 21.53 -13.05
CA PHE A 27 -34.47 22.20 -11.73
C PHE A 27 -34.38 23.72 -11.78
N GLY A 28 -34.37 24.32 -12.99
CA GLY A 28 -34.27 25.76 -13.14
C GLY A 28 -32.95 26.39 -12.68
N ILE A 29 -31.86 25.60 -12.70
CA ILE A 29 -30.54 26.08 -12.30
C ILE A 29 -29.91 26.83 -13.47
N THR A 30 -29.58 28.11 -13.25
CA THR A 30 -29.02 28.98 -14.27
C THR A 30 -27.83 29.75 -13.74
N PHE A 31 -26.98 30.21 -14.66
CA PHE A 31 -25.88 31.13 -14.38
C PHE A 31 -25.76 32.15 -15.52
N THR A 32 -25.13 33.29 -15.24
CA THR A 32 -24.82 34.29 -16.26
C THR A 32 -23.41 34.05 -16.77
N ASP A 33 -23.25 33.82 -18.08
CA ASP A 33 -21.97 33.62 -18.72
C ASP A 33 -21.15 34.92 -18.87
N ARG A 34 -19.94 34.84 -19.40
CA ARG A 34 -19.05 36.01 -19.58
C ARG A 34 -19.56 36.99 -20.60
N GLU A 35 -20.47 36.58 -21.48
CA GLU A 35 -21.14 37.41 -22.46
C GLU A 35 -22.49 37.92 -21.93
N ASN A 36 -22.72 37.86 -20.63
CA ASN A 36 -23.92 38.32 -19.94
C ASN A 36 -25.23 37.64 -20.42
N ARG A 37 -25.13 36.34 -20.82
CA ARG A 37 -26.29 35.52 -21.21
C ARG A 37 -26.62 34.50 -20.12
N ILE A 38 -27.92 34.28 -19.90
CA ILE A 38 -28.42 33.25 -18.98
C ILE A 38 -28.25 31.87 -19.64
N ARG A 39 -27.58 30.97 -18.94
CA ARG A 39 -27.35 29.61 -19.39
C ARG A 39 -27.62 28.58 -18.30
N ASN A 40 -27.83 27.33 -18.68
CA ASN A 40 -27.89 26.20 -17.75
C ASN A 40 -26.49 25.56 -17.67
N PRO A 41 -25.97 25.26 -16.45
CA PRO A 41 -24.68 24.61 -16.30
C PRO A 41 -24.74 23.15 -16.79
N TYR A 42 -23.64 22.70 -17.36
CA TYR A 42 -23.39 21.27 -17.59
C TYR A 42 -23.01 20.59 -16.28
N GLN A 43 -23.48 19.37 -16.12
CA GLN A 43 -23.28 18.61 -14.87
C GLN A 43 -22.63 17.26 -15.14
N THR A 44 -21.70 16.91 -14.28
CA THR A 44 -21.12 15.57 -14.18
C THR A 44 -21.36 15.04 -12.77
N SER A 45 -21.46 13.73 -12.65
CA SER A 45 -21.50 13.05 -11.35
C SER A 45 -20.64 11.80 -11.41
N TRP A 46 -19.93 11.55 -10.35
CA TRP A 46 -19.16 10.32 -10.20
C TRP A 46 -19.21 9.87 -8.75
N GLY A 47 -19.08 8.58 -8.56
CA GLY A 47 -19.13 7.97 -7.22
C GLY A 47 -18.23 6.75 -7.13
N LEU A 48 -17.56 6.66 -6.01
CA LEU A 48 -16.77 5.53 -5.58
C LEU A 48 -17.16 5.21 -4.14
N SER A 49 -17.38 3.95 -3.82
CA SER A 49 -17.73 3.52 -2.46
C SER A 49 -16.65 2.66 -1.85
N THR A 50 -16.77 2.35 -0.57
CA THR A 50 -15.90 1.40 0.15
C THR A 50 -15.91 -0.01 -0.43
N ARG A 51 -16.83 -0.33 -1.35
CA ARG A 51 -16.82 -1.57 -2.15
C ARG A 51 -15.50 -1.77 -2.92
N SER A 52 -14.82 -0.68 -3.29
CA SER A 52 -13.49 -0.74 -3.92
C SER A 52 -12.42 -1.39 -3.04
N ILE A 53 -12.55 -1.30 -1.71
CA ILE A 53 -11.67 -2.02 -0.77
C ILE A 53 -11.89 -3.53 -0.93
N GLY A 54 -13.16 -3.97 -1.01
CA GLY A 54 -13.47 -5.37 -1.29
C GLY A 54 -12.93 -5.84 -2.65
N ALA A 55 -12.97 -4.99 -3.68
CA ALA A 55 -12.38 -5.27 -4.98
C ALA A 55 -10.85 -5.51 -4.87
N ILE A 56 -10.13 -4.67 -4.14
CA ILE A 56 -8.68 -4.83 -3.90
C ILE A 56 -8.40 -6.16 -3.18
N ILE A 57 -9.17 -6.48 -2.15
CA ILE A 57 -9.01 -7.74 -1.41
C ILE A 57 -9.19 -8.95 -2.33
N MET A 58 -10.22 -8.93 -3.17
CA MET A 58 -10.54 -10.06 -4.06
C MET A 58 -9.58 -10.18 -5.25
N THR A 59 -8.99 -9.09 -5.71
CA THR A 59 -8.08 -9.09 -6.88
C THR A 59 -6.61 -9.19 -6.50
N HIS A 60 -6.24 -8.75 -5.31
CA HIS A 60 -4.86 -8.66 -4.81
C HIS A 60 -4.67 -9.46 -3.50
N GLY A 61 -5.34 -10.58 -3.34
CA GLY A 61 -5.18 -11.49 -2.22
C GLY A 61 -4.76 -12.89 -2.64
N ASP A 62 -4.17 -13.61 -1.71
CA ASP A 62 -3.90 -15.05 -1.79
C ASP A 62 -4.37 -15.74 -0.50
N ASP A 63 -4.13 -17.05 -0.36
CA ASP A 63 -4.54 -17.83 0.83
C ASP A 63 -3.84 -17.38 2.13
N ASN A 64 -2.83 -16.51 2.06
CA ASN A 64 -2.10 -16.00 3.22
C ASN A 64 -2.47 -14.56 3.57
N GLY A 65 -3.31 -13.92 2.77
CA GLY A 65 -3.79 -12.58 3.02
C GLY A 65 -3.69 -11.64 1.81
N LEU A 66 -3.62 -10.34 2.09
CA LEU A 66 -3.52 -9.32 1.07
C LEU A 66 -2.14 -9.29 0.39
N ILE A 67 -2.13 -8.83 -0.86
CA ILE A 67 -0.94 -8.44 -1.60
C ILE A 67 -1.18 -7.01 -2.09
N LEU A 68 -0.82 -6.02 -1.28
CA LEU A 68 -1.10 -4.64 -1.63
C LEU A 68 -0.06 -4.09 -2.61
N PRO A 69 -0.49 -3.52 -3.74
CA PRO A 69 0.42 -2.76 -4.59
C PRO A 69 1.11 -1.65 -3.79
N PRO A 70 2.42 -1.43 -3.96
CA PRO A 70 3.17 -0.45 -3.15
C PRO A 70 2.60 0.96 -3.20
N THR A 71 1.97 1.34 -4.31
CA THR A 71 1.35 2.66 -4.50
C THR A 71 0.21 2.93 -3.51
N VAL A 72 -0.60 1.91 -3.19
CA VAL A 72 -1.77 2.02 -2.29
C VAL A 72 -1.51 1.46 -0.89
N ALA A 73 -0.43 0.72 -0.68
CA ALA A 73 -0.11 0.13 0.61
C ALA A 73 0.13 1.21 1.68
N PRO A 74 -0.62 1.25 2.80
CA PRO A 74 -0.38 2.21 3.88
C PRO A 74 1.00 2.07 4.51
N ILE A 75 1.53 0.83 4.52
CA ILE A 75 2.88 0.47 4.93
C ILE A 75 3.52 -0.22 3.74
N GLN A 76 4.61 0.36 3.22
CA GLN A 76 5.37 -0.25 2.12
C GLN A 76 6.44 -1.21 2.64
N VAL A 77 7.03 -0.85 3.76
CA VAL A 77 8.08 -1.64 4.42
C VAL A 77 7.77 -1.76 5.91
N VAL A 78 7.74 -2.97 6.42
CA VAL A 78 7.75 -3.21 7.86
C VAL A 78 9.12 -3.71 8.28
N ILE A 79 9.68 -3.13 9.34
CA ILE A 79 10.94 -3.56 9.95
C ILE A 79 10.61 -4.34 11.21
N ILE A 80 11.10 -5.56 11.29
CA ILE A 80 10.87 -6.46 12.41
C ILE A 80 12.21 -6.84 13.03
N PRO A 81 12.53 -6.27 14.22
CA PRO A 81 13.70 -6.66 14.97
C PRO A 81 13.53 -8.10 15.49
N VAL A 82 14.49 -8.96 15.16
CA VAL A 82 14.55 -10.34 15.64
C VAL A 82 15.38 -10.38 16.91
N ALA A 83 14.85 -10.96 17.99
CA ALA A 83 15.48 -10.91 19.30
C ALA A 83 15.77 -9.48 19.79
N GLN A 84 14.76 -8.62 19.69
CA GLN A 84 14.83 -7.17 20.00
C GLN A 84 15.30 -6.84 21.42
N HIS A 85 15.27 -7.80 22.35
CA HIS A 85 15.80 -7.68 23.71
C HIS A 85 17.31 -7.66 23.79
N LYS A 86 18.02 -8.03 22.71
CA LYS A 86 19.47 -7.98 22.65
C LYS A 86 19.95 -6.56 22.33
N GLU A 87 21.10 -6.23 22.91
CA GLU A 87 21.75 -4.94 22.77
C GLU A 87 21.99 -4.57 21.29
N GLY A 88 21.74 -3.32 20.92
CA GLY A 88 21.97 -2.77 19.59
C GLY A 88 20.88 -3.09 18.54
N VAL A 89 20.01 -4.10 18.75
CA VAL A 89 19.06 -4.54 17.71
C VAL A 89 17.98 -3.50 17.43
N LEU A 90 17.38 -2.92 18.48
CA LEU A 90 16.36 -1.88 18.32
C LEU A 90 16.95 -0.57 17.80
N GLU A 91 18.18 -0.27 18.21
CA GLU A 91 18.89 0.95 17.79
C GLU A 91 19.15 0.91 16.28
N GLU A 92 19.78 -0.17 15.78
CA GLU A 92 20.05 -0.36 14.36
C GLU A 92 18.77 -0.41 13.52
N ALA A 93 17.72 -1.12 13.99
CA ALA A 93 16.43 -1.14 13.34
C ALA A 93 15.80 0.26 13.25
N GLY A 94 16.01 1.11 14.28
CA GLY A 94 15.60 2.51 14.31
C GLY A 94 16.33 3.37 13.29
N GLU A 95 17.65 3.20 13.13
CA GLU A 95 18.47 3.92 12.15
C GLU A 95 18.05 3.56 10.71
N ILE A 96 17.86 2.27 10.44
CA ILE A 96 17.34 1.80 9.14
C ILE A 96 15.95 2.39 8.89
N ALA A 97 15.08 2.39 9.91
CA ALA A 97 13.75 2.97 9.78
C ALA A 97 13.81 4.47 9.47
N ALA A 98 14.69 5.22 10.11
CA ALA A 98 14.88 6.64 9.86
C ALA A 98 15.35 6.90 8.41
N THR A 99 16.32 6.13 7.94
CA THR A 99 16.82 6.19 6.57
C THR A 99 15.72 5.94 5.54
N LEU A 100 14.96 4.84 5.71
CA LEU A 100 13.93 4.46 4.76
C LEU A 100 12.69 5.37 4.78
N LYS A 101 12.36 6.00 5.91
CA LYS A 101 11.22 6.92 6.04
C LYS A 101 11.33 8.16 5.17
N ALA A 102 12.52 8.52 4.71
CA ALA A 102 12.71 9.64 3.80
C ALA A 102 11.96 9.43 2.46
N ASN A 103 11.87 8.17 1.98
CA ASN A 103 11.32 7.85 0.68
C ASN A 103 10.16 6.85 0.70
N TYR A 104 9.92 6.17 1.82
CA TYR A 104 8.93 5.09 1.93
C TYR A 104 8.03 5.25 3.16
N ARG A 105 6.83 4.66 3.10
CA ARG A 105 5.95 4.51 4.26
C ARG A 105 6.42 3.30 5.07
N VAL A 106 7.17 3.57 6.13
CA VAL A 106 7.85 2.55 6.94
C VAL A 106 7.21 2.43 8.31
N LYS A 107 7.02 1.21 8.79
CA LYS A 107 6.68 0.89 10.16
C LYS A 107 7.79 0.06 10.79
N LEU A 108 8.34 0.52 11.91
CA LEU A 108 9.11 -0.31 12.83
C LEU A 108 8.13 -0.96 13.82
N ASP A 109 8.18 -2.29 13.94
CA ASP A 109 7.39 -3.03 14.92
C ASP A 109 8.27 -3.46 16.10
N ASP A 110 8.31 -2.63 17.11
CA ASP A 110 9.00 -2.81 18.38
C ASP A 110 8.10 -3.41 19.48
N SER A 111 6.90 -3.87 19.13
CA SER A 111 5.98 -4.48 20.09
C SER A 111 6.57 -5.75 20.71
N GLU A 112 6.02 -6.18 21.86
CA GLU A 112 6.45 -7.39 22.57
C GLU A 112 5.92 -8.70 21.97
N GLN A 113 5.22 -8.64 20.83
CA GLN A 113 4.71 -9.82 20.14
C GLN A 113 5.85 -10.68 19.62
N SER A 114 5.60 -11.99 19.53
CA SER A 114 6.60 -12.90 18.98
C SER A 114 6.91 -12.59 17.50
N THR A 115 8.15 -12.84 17.07
CA THR A 115 8.59 -12.63 15.69
C THR A 115 7.68 -13.34 14.67
N GLY A 116 7.28 -14.58 14.96
CA GLY A 116 6.39 -15.37 14.10
C GLY A 116 5.01 -14.73 13.98
N TRP A 117 4.46 -14.19 15.08
CA TRP A 117 3.20 -13.46 15.04
C TRP A 117 3.30 -12.20 14.19
N LYS A 118 4.38 -11.41 14.36
CA LYS A 118 4.62 -10.22 13.55
C LYS A 118 4.69 -10.56 12.06
N PHE A 119 5.41 -11.62 11.70
CA PHE A 119 5.51 -12.08 10.32
C PHE A 119 4.14 -12.40 9.72
N SER A 120 3.35 -13.23 10.38
CA SER A 120 2.01 -13.59 9.91
C SER A 120 1.08 -12.38 9.84
N GLN A 121 1.16 -11.49 10.82
CA GLN A 121 0.31 -10.29 10.89
C GLN A 121 0.55 -9.35 9.70
N TYR A 122 1.80 -9.11 9.33
CA TYR A 122 2.11 -8.21 8.21
C TYR A 122 1.99 -8.89 6.85
N GLU A 123 2.16 -10.22 6.79
CA GLU A 123 1.83 -11.00 5.61
C GLU A 123 0.33 -10.95 5.31
N MET A 124 -0.51 -11.20 6.31
CA MET A 124 -1.98 -11.10 6.19
C MET A 124 -2.43 -9.68 5.78
N LYS A 125 -1.79 -8.64 6.31
CA LYS A 125 -2.07 -7.24 5.95
C LYS A 125 -1.55 -6.84 4.57
N GLY A 126 -0.80 -7.70 3.90
CA GLY A 126 -0.29 -7.46 2.55
C GLY A 126 0.79 -6.40 2.46
N VAL A 127 1.60 -6.24 3.49
CA VAL A 127 2.74 -5.31 3.45
C VAL A 127 3.75 -5.78 2.40
N PRO A 128 4.09 -4.97 1.38
CA PRO A 128 4.88 -5.40 0.22
C PRO A 128 6.26 -5.96 0.56
N VAL A 129 6.95 -5.32 1.49
CA VAL A 129 8.32 -5.71 1.89
C VAL A 129 8.42 -5.81 3.40
N ARG A 130 8.95 -6.93 3.88
CA ARG A 130 9.35 -7.11 5.28
C ARG A 130 10.87 -7.09 5.37
N LEU A 131 11.40 -6.29 6.28
CA LEU A 131 12.80 -6.25 6.65
C LEU A 131 12.97 -6.92 8.01
N GLU A 132 13.80 -7.94 8.06
CA GLU A 132 14.18 -8.67 9.26
C GLU A 132 15.62 -8.27 9.62
N ILE A 133 15.87 -7.99 10.89
CA ILE A 133 17.21 -7.68 11.39
C ILE A 133 17.41 -8.26 12.80
N GLY A 134 18.48 -8.97 12.99
CA GLY A 134 18.83 -9.59 14.26
C GLY A 134 20.33 -9.43 14.57
N PRO A 135 20.80 -9.94 15.73
CA PRO A 135 22.18 -9.73 16.17
C PRO A 135 23.23 -10.22 15.17
N ARG A 136 22.99 -11.36 14.51
CA ARG A 136 23.92 -11.92 13.51
C ARG A 136 23.99 -11.06 12.26
N ASP A 137 22.83 -10.54 11.83
CA ASP A 137 22.75 -9.68 10.67
C ASP A 137 23.54 -8.39 10.90
N ILE A 138 23.45 -7.84 12.12
CA ILE A 138 24.18 -6.63 12.51
C ILE A 138 25.69 -6.88 12.55
N GLU A 139 26.13 -8.00 13.13
CA GLU A 139 27.55 -8.40 13.17
C GLU A 139 28.14 -8.50 11.75
N GLU A 140 27.36 -8.95 10.79
CA GLU A 140 27.75 -9.09 9.39
C GLU A 140 27.51 -7.82 8.54
N GLY A 141 26.90 -6.77 9.12
CA GLY A 141 26.52 -5.54 8.42
C GLY A 141 25.40 -5.73 7.39
N ASN A 142 24.54 -6.73 7.58
CA ASN A 142 23.48 -7.13 6.68
C ASN A 142 22.10 -6.97 7.31
N CYS A 143 21.06 -7.07 6.47
CA CYS A 143 19.68 -7.31 6.87
C CYS A 143 19.02 -8.26 5.87
N VAL A 144 17.83 -8.76 6.18
CA VAL A 144 17.09 -9.67 5.31
C VAL A 144 15.84 -8.98 4.80
N LEU A 145 15.68 -8.87 3.48
CA LEU A 145 14.46 -8.43 2.84
C LEU A 145 13.62 -9.63 2.39
N VAL A 146 12.31 -9.55 2.59
CA VAL A 146 11.35 -10.57 2.18
C VAL A 146 10.25 -9.94 1.37
N SER A 147 10.07 -10.42 0.14
CA SER A 147 8.99 -9.99 -0.74
C SER A 147 7.66 -10.65 -0.34
N ARG A 148 6.58 -9.88 -0.27
CA ARG A 148 5.24 -10.43 -0.02
C ARG A 148 4.75 -11.34 -1.17
N VAL A 149 5.16 -11.06 -2.39
CA VAL A 149 4.72 -11.79 -3.59
C VAL A 149 5.46 -13.11 -3.74
N THR A 150 6.80 -13.05 -3.81
CA THR A 150 7.62 -14.25 -4.06
C THR A 150 7.94 -15.02 -2.79
N ARG A 151 7.86 -14.37 -1.62
CA ARG A 151 8.29 -14.88 -0.30
C ARG A 151 9.77 -15.24 -0.22
N GLU A 152 10.52 -14.86 -1.25
CA GLU A 152 11.96 -15.05 -1.25
C GLU A 152 12.63 -14.13 -0.24
N LYS A 153 13.61 -14.69 0.44
CA LYS A 153 14.49 -13.96 1.34
C LYS A 153 15.76 -13.56 0.62
N LYS A 154 16.09 -12.27 0.70
CA LYS A 154 17.30 -11.70 0.13
C LYS A 154 18.13 -11.07 1.25
N ILE A 155 19.34 -11.57 1.47
CA ILE A 155 20.31 -10.93 2.36
C ILE A 155 20.91 -9.76 1.61
N VAL A 156 20.91 -8.59 2.25
CA VAL A 156 21.40 -7.35 1.64
C VAL A 156 22.26 -6.58 2.64
N PRO A 157 23.35 -5.93 2.20
CA PRO A 157 24.12 -5.04 3.06
C PRO A 157 23.24 -3.87 3.54
N ILE A 158 23.34 -3.51 4.82
CA ILE A 158 22.58 -2.38 5.39
C ILE A 158 22.85 -1.10 4.61
N ALA A 159 24.10 -0.88 4.18
CA ALA A 159 24.48 0.29 3.37
C ALA A 159 23.71 0.41 2.04
N ASN A 160 23.17 -0.69 1.51
CA ASN A 160 22.43 -0.73 0.23
C ASN A 160 20.92 -0.92 0.41
N VAL A 161 20.42 -0.92 1.64
CA VAL A 161 19.04 -1.29 1.98
C VAL A 161 18.00 -0.46 1.24
N GLU A 162 18.24 0.84 1.08
CA GLU A 162 17.30 1.74 0.40
C GLU A 162 17.13 1.39 -1.09
N ALA A 163 18.24 1.16 -1.78
CA ALA A 163 18.23 0.79 -3.20
C ALA A 163 17.55 -0.57 -3.42
N GLU A 164 17.84 -1.54 -2.54
CA GLU A 164 17.29 -2.89 -2.62
C GLU A 164 15.80 -2.93 -2.28
N VAL A 165 15.34 -2.16 -1.30
CA VAL A 165 13.92 -1.97 -1.01
C VAL A 165 13.22 -1.36 -2.22
N GLY A 166 13.79 -0.32 -2.83
CA GLY A 166 13.23 0.30 -4.03
C GLY A 166 13.12 -0.67 -5.21
N ALA A 167 14.13 -1.53 -5.42
CA ALA A 167 14.10 -2.55 -6.44
C ALA A 167 13.04 -3.62 -6.17
N MET A 168 12.90 -4.08 -4.92
CA MET A 168 11.90 -5.07 -4.53
C MET A 168 10.47 -4.53 -4.63
N LEU A 169 10.23 -3.27 -4.22
CA LEU A 169 8.92 -2.62 -4.36
C LEU A 169 8.47 -2.50 -5.83
N LYS A 170 9.40 -2.28 -6.76
CA LYS A 170 9.09 -2.23 -8.20
C LYS A 170 8.68 -3.59 -8.79
N GLN A 171 9.01 -4.69 -8.14
CA GLN A 171 8.63 -6.04 -8.57
C GLN A 171 7.26 -6.47 -8.02
N VAL A 172 6.73 -5.75 -7.02
CA VAL A 172 5.40 -5.99 -6.44
C VAL A 172 4.38 -5.16 -7.23
N HIS A 173 3.71 -5.77 -8.20
CA HIS A 173 2.62 -5.16 -8.99
C HIS A 173 1.35 -5.99 -8.89
#